data_23c251264de639a40b0f3a72ec0c7050
#
_entry.id   23c251264de639a40b0f3a72ec0c7050
#
_cell.length_a   1.000
_cell.length_b   1.000
_cell.length_c   1.000
_cell.angle_alpha   90.00
_cell.angle_beta   90.00
_cell.angle_gamma   90.00
#
_symmetry.space_group_name_H-M   'P 1'
#
loop_
_entity.id
_entity.type
_entity.pdbx_description
1 polymer ?
#
loop_
_entity_poly.entity_id
_entity_poly.type
_entity_poly.pdbx_seq_one_letter_code
_entity_poly.pdbx_strand_id
1 'polypeptide(L)'
;MKRLACFLTAYLILAPAGPARGCTIVMVANGKLVLAGNNEDWRNPKTKIWFIPASNGEHGRVCVGFDDMYAQGGMNDQGLFIDANALGFTGWKPDEGKPAFVGELVDVILAKCATVAEVITFCQKYNIADLANARFPIADGTGASMVVEYGQGQVQYLRKTGAYQIATNFVMSNVKDGNYPCTRYRAADQMLRNAADISLDVVRAVLSATHQEGQYPTVYSNICDLRNGILYLYNFHNFEEVVGFRLETELQKGKKAYDIPSLFSVKTHVAFVFDRERTIPASEELTKIIESGGVQKAVERFHNMKPQSRTIYRYDVSEQEINALGYKLLSGDRIDDAIEIFKLNVSEHPRSWNVYDSLGEAYLKKGLKDPAIENYRKSLELNPANANAQDKLKKLEAEKPLQ
;
A
#
# COMPACT_ATOMS: atom_id res chain seq x y z
N MET A 1 -8.63 49.39 -34.41
CA MET A 1 -9.07 48.15 -33.74
C MET A 1 -7.83 47.46 -33.18
N LYS A 2 -7.56 47.69 -31.86
CA LYS A 2 -6.42 47.08 -31.15
C LYS A 2 -6.90 45.80 -30.50
N ARG A 3 -6.35 44.63 -30.92
CA ARG A 3 -6.61 43.35 -30.29
C ARG A 3 -5.75 43.22 -29.02
N LEU A 4 -6.44 43.11 -27.88
CA LEU A 4 -5.86 42.85 -26.58
C LEU A 4 -5.57 41.34 -26.50
N ALA A 5 -4.30 40.94 -26.43
CA ALA A 5 -3.91 39.57 -26.18
C ALA A 5 -3.88 39.33 -24.66
N CYS A 6 -4.81 38.51 -24.18
CA CYS A 6 -4.82 38.03 -22.80
C CYS A 6 -3.79 36.89 -22.66
N PHE A 7 -2.68 37.13 -21.95
CA PHE A 7 -1.76 36.12 -21.51
C PHE A 7 -2.35 35.42 -20.25
N LEU A 8 -2.87 34.21 -20.41
CA LEU A 8 -3.16 33.33 -19.31
C LEU A 8 -1.82 32.72 -18.82
N THR A 9 -1.33 33.24 -17.70
CA THR A 9 -0.22 32.63 -16.98
C THR A 9 -0.77 31.40 -16.21
N ALA A 10 -0.55 30.21 -16.75
CA ALA A 10 -0.81 28.97 -16.03
C ALA A 10 0.20 28.84 -14.89
N TYR A 11 -0.23 29.06 -13.66
CA TYR A 11 0.52 28.65 -12.47
C TYR A 11 0.50 27.12 -12.39
N LEU A 12 1.61 26.48 -12.77
CA LEU A 12 1.87 25.10 -12.42
C LEU A 12 2.07 25.03 -10.90
N ILE A 13 1.02 24.64 -10.19
CA ILE A 13 1.15 24.25 -8.78
C ILE A 13 1.90 22.91 -8.79
N LEU A 14 3.23 22.96 -8.55
CA LEU A 14 4.00 21.81 -8.19
C LEU A 14 3.45 21.28 -6.85
N ALA A 15 2.58 20.29 -6.91
CA ALA A 15 2.22 19.53 -5.72
C ALA A 15 3.54 18.98 -5.12
N PRO A 16 3.76 19.11 -3.79
CA PRO A 16 4.92 18.49 -3.17
C PRO A 16 4.87 16.99 -3.47
N ALA A 17 5.97 16.44 -3.99
CA ALA A 17 6.11 15.00 -4.16
C ALA A 17 5.85 14.36 -2.80
N GLY A 18 4.73 13.66 -2.66
CA GLY A 18 4.43 12.87 -1.46
C GLY A 18 5.56 11.87 -1.22
N PRO A 19 5.69 11.33 0.00
CA PRO A 19 6.75 10.38 0.32
C PRO A 19 6.77 9.28 -0.73
N ALA A 20 7.97 8.99 -1.25
CA ALA A 20 8.16 8.03 -2.34
C ALA A 20 7.61 6.66 -1.90
N ARG A 21 6.53 6.23 -2.56
CA ARG A 21 5.91 4.92 -2.34
C ARG A 21 6.84 3.87 -2.91
N GLY A 22 7.20 2.85 -2.10
CA GLY A 22 7.76 1.61 -2.62
C GLY A 22 9.11 1.18 -2.10
N CYS A 23 9.50 0.02 -2.53
CA CYS A 23 10.49 -0.91 -2.01
C CYS A 23 11.95 -0.45 -2.10
N THR A 24 12.82 -1.06 -1.28
CA THR A 24 14.27 -0.95 -1.40
C THR A 24 14.84 -2.33 -1.66
N ILE A 25 15.52 -2.51 -2.80
CA ILE A 25 16.15 -3.77 -3.17
C ILE A 25 17.64 -3.56 -3.27
N VAL A 26 18.40 -4.46 -2.67
CA VAL A 26 19.88 -4.49 -2.72
C VAL A 26 20.35 -5.85 -3.21
N MET A 27 21.25 -5.86 -4.17
CA MET A 27 21.87 -7.07 -4.71
C MET A 27 23.37 -6.94 -4.55
N VAL A 28 23.98 -7.86 -3.82
CA VAL A 28 25.40 -7.79 -3.47
C VAL A 28 26.09 -9.11 -3.79
N ALA A 29 27.32 -9.06 -4.20
CA ALA A 29 28.13 -10.25 -4.46
C ALA A 29 29.60 -10.00 -4.09
N ASN A 30 30.18 -10.98 -3.42
CA ASN A 30 31.62 -11.13 -3.28
C ASN A 30 32.03 -12.57 -3.70
N GLY A 31 33.29 -12.94 -3.54
CA GLY A 31 33.76 -14.28 -3.92
C GLY A 31 33.03 -15.43 -3.22
N LYS A 32 32.42 -15.19 -2.06
CA LYS A 32 31.79 -16.21 -1.19
C LYS A 32 30.28 -16.19 -1.22
N LEU A 33 29.67 -15.01 -1.22
CA LEU A 33 28.23 -14.82 -1.07
C LEU A 33 27.63 -14.08 -2.28
N VAL A 34 26.38 -14.43 -2.58
CA VAL A 34 25.51 -13.66 -3.47
C VAL A 34 24.19 -13.49 -2.77
N LEU A 35 23.88 -12.26 -2.33
CA LEU A 35 22.69 -11.97 -1.59
C LEU A 35 21.84 -10.96 -2.36
N ALA A 36 20.52 -11.16 -2.33
CA ALA A 36 19.53 -10.20 -2.80
C ALA A 36 18.51 -9.94 -1.68
N GLY A 37 18.34 -8.69 -1.28
CA GLY A 37 17.45 -8.31 -0.19
C GLY A 37 16.42 -7.29 -0.64
N ASN A 38 15.19 -7.41 -0.11
CA ASN A 38 14.08 -6.52 -0.36
C ASN A 38 13.43 -6.04 0.94
N ASN A 39 13.05 -4.76 0.97
CA ASN A 39 12.00 -4.21 1.83
C ASN A 39 10.74 -4.03 0.99
N GLU A 40 9.65 -4.68 1.36
CA GLU A 40 8.35 -4.50 0.72
C GLU A 40 7.52 -3.44 1.45
N ASP A 41 7.30 -2.31 0.79
CA ASP A 41 6.65 -1.14 1.38
C ASP A 41 5.23 -0.99 0.83
N TRP A 42 4.23 -1.44 1.57
CA TRP A 42 2.84 -1.42 1.15
C TRP A 42 1.85 -1.29 2.30
N ARG A 43 0.58 -0.99 1.97
CA ARG A 43 -0.50 -0.86 2.97
C ARG A 43 -1.12 -2.17 3.41
N ASN A 44 -1.02 -3.23 2.57
CA ASN A 44 -1.67 -4.51 2.88
C ASN A 44 -0.79 -5.34 3.82
N PRO A 45 -1.21 -5.59 5.08
CA PRO A 45 -0.43 -6.40 6.02
C PRO A 45 -0.61 -7.91 5.85
N LYS A 46 -1.52 -8.34 4.97
CA LYS A 46 -1.81 -9.75 4.73
C LYS A 46 -0.78 -10.33 3.78
N THR A 47 0.44 -10.43 4.27
CA THR A 47 1.60 -10.90 3.52
C THR A 47 1.72 -12.42 3.55
N LYS A 48 2.14 -13.00 2.42
CA LYS A 48 2.30 -14.45 2.23
C LYS A 48 3.65 -14.79 1.61
N ILE A 49 4.11 -15.99 1.94
CA ILE A 49 5.20 -16.66 1.26
C ILE A 49 4.71 -18.03 0.79
N TRP A 50 5.02 -18.43 -0.45
CA TRP A 50 4.58 -19.72 -0.98
C TRP A 50 5.64 -20.39 -1.82
N PHE A 51 5.61 -21.70 -1.81
CA PHE A 51 6.56 -22.59 -2.45
C PHE A 51 5.86 -23.38 -3.54
N ILE A 52 6.47 -23.44 -4.72
CA ILE A 52 5.97 -24.16 -5.90
C ILE A 52 7.08 -25.12 -6.35
N PRO A 53 6.91 -26.44 -6.19
CA PRO A 53 7.88 -27.43 -6.66
C PRO A 53 8.07 -27.38 -8.18
N ALA A 54 9.25 -27.78 -8.63
CA ALA A 54 9.54 -27.97 -10.04
C ALA A 54 8.57 -28.97 -10.67
N SER A 55 8.04 -28.62 -11.84
CA SER A 55 7.13 -29.48 -12.60
C SER A 55 7.10 -29.07 -14.07
N ASN A 56 6.86 -30.02 -14.97
CA ASN A 56 6.66 -29.78 -16.40
C ASN A 56 7.75 -28.93 -17.07
N GLY A 57 9.01 -29.06 -16.63
CA GLY A 57 10.13 -28.26 -17.14
C GLY A 57 10.24 -26.85 -16.57
N GLU A 58 9.43 -26.51 -15.57
CA GLU A 58 9.55 -25.29 -14.78
C GLU A 58 10.41 -25.51 -13.54
N HIS A 59 11.16 -24.47 -13.13
CA HIS A 59 11.98 -24.47 -11.92
C HIS A 59 11.12 -24.42 -10.66
N GLY A 60 11.58 -25.11 -9.60
CA GLY A 60 11.05 -24.95 -8.26
C GLY A 60 11.34 -23.53 -7.74
N ARG A 61 10.37 -22.93 -7.04
CA ARG A 61 10.49 -21.51 -6.65
C ARG A 61 9.77 -21.17 -5.35
N VAL A 62 10.24 -20.14 -4.70
CA VAL A 62 9.54 -19.45 -3.63
C VAL A 62 9.16 -18.06 -4.11
N CYS A 63 7.92 -17.69 -3.85
CA CYS A 63 7.40 -16.36 -4.11
C CYS A 63 6.97 -15.70 -2.80
N VAL A 64 7.09 -14.37 -2.73
CA VAL A 64 6.65 -13.54 -1.62
C VAL A 64 5.71 -12.47 -2.17
N GLY A 65 4.66 -12.13 -1.42
CA GLY A 65 3.66 -11.15 -1.83
C GLY A 65 2.51 -11.04 -0.83
N PHE A 66 1.30 -10.93 -1.34
CA PHE A 66 0.11 -10.66 -0.55
C PHE A 66 -0.94 -11.77 -0.63
N ASP A 67 -2.09 -11.56 0.00
CA ASP A 67 -3.19 -12.54 0.08
C ASP A 67 -3.89 -12.82 -1.25
N ASP A 68 -3.65 -12.00 -2.28
CA ASP A 68 -4.06 -12.26 -3.67
C ASP A 68 -3.18 -13.31 -4.38
N MET A 69 -2.06 -13.73 -3.74
CA MET A 69 -1.07 -14.67 -4.28
C MET A 69 -0.38 -14.18 -5.56
N TYR A 70 -0.40 -12.87 -5.83
CA TYR A 70 0.38 -12.25 -6.90
C TYR A 70 1.83 -12.05 -6.44
N ALA A 71 2.81 -12.60 -7.17
CA ALA A 71 4.21 -12.58 -6.78
C ALA A 71 4.81 -11.17 -6.92
N GLN A 72 5.23 -10.59 -5.80
CA GLN A 72 5.99 -9.33 -5.80
C GLN A 72 7.47 -9.60 -6.06
N GLY A 73 8.01 -10.67 -5.48
CA GLY A 73 9.39 -11.12 -5.65
C GLY A 73 9.59 -12.57 -5.25
N GLY A 74 10.83 -13.03 -5.34
CA GLY A 74 11.20 -14.39 -4.93
C GLY A 74 12.52 -14.88 -5.51
N MET A 75 12.79 -16.18 -5.29
CA MET A 75 13.92 -16.87 -5.91
C MET A 75 13.53 -18.28 -6.36
N ASN A 76 14.26 -18.83 -7.34
CA ASN A 76 14.10 -20.22 -7.76
C ASN A 76 15.28 -21.13 -7.33
N ASP A 77 15.12 -22.42 -7.57
CA ASP A 77 16.09 -23.46 -7.22
C ASP A 77 17.38 -23.43 -8.07
N GLN A 78 17.43 -22.56 -9.10
CA GLN A 78 18.64 -22.28 -9.87
C GLN A 78 19.41 -21.06 -9.33
N GLY A 79 18.93 -20.44 -8.27
CA GLY A 79 19.53 -19.25 -7.66
C GLY A 79 19.23 -17.95 -8.40
N LEU A 80 18.16 -17.89 -9.20
CA LEU A 80 17.69 -16.64 -9.78
C LEU A 80 16.75 -15.94 -8.80
N PHE A 81 17.00 -14.65 -8.58
CA PHE A 81 16.14 -13.73 -7.83
C PHE A 81 15.55 -12.71 -8.78
N ILE A 82 14.31 -12.34 -8.56
CA ILE A 82 13.64 -11.19 -9.17
C ILE A 82 12.69 -10.55 -8.14
N ASP A 83 12.55 -9.24 -8.23
CA ASP A 83 11.62 -8.47 -7.44
C ASP A 83 11.10 -7.27 -8.23
N ALA A 84 10.03 -6.63 -7.78
CA ALA A 84 9.41 -5.49 -8.45
C ALA A 84 9.52 -4.21 -7.62
N ASN A 85 9.97 -3.12 -8.24
CA ASN A 85 9.83 -1.77 -7.67
C ASN A 85 8.75 -1.00 -8.41
N ALA A 86 7.75 -0.50 -7.70
CA ALA A 86 6.76 0.40 -8.27
C ALA A 86 7.42 1.72 -8.71
N LEU A 87 7.00 2.23 -9.86
CA LEU A 87 7.39 3.53 -10.42
C LEU A 87 6.14 4.37 -10.71
N GLY A 88 6.30 5.67 -10.89
CA GLY A 88 5.34 6.48 -11.62
C GLY A 88 5.29 6.05 -13.08
N PHE A 89 4.29 6.48 -13.83
CA PHE A 89 4.17 6.16 -15.26
C PHE A 89 5.43 6.56 -16.03
N THR A 90 6.07 5.56 -16.66
CA THR A 90 7.39 5.71 -17.32
C THR A 90 7.30 6.26 -18.75
N GLY A 91 6.08 6.35 -19.30
CA GLY A 91 5.87 6.65 -20.71
C GLY A 91 6.07 5.43 -21.62
N TRP A 92 6.03 4.22 -21.06
CA TRP A 92 6.21 2.97 -21.81
C TRP A 92 5.26 2.88 -23.01
N LYS A 93 5.80 2.37 -24.10
CA LYS A 93 5.06 2.06 -25.33
C LYS A 93 5.50 0.69 -25.86
N PRO A 94 4.59 -0.10 -26.42
CA PRO A 94 4.95 -1.38 -27.04
C PRO A 94 5.83 -1.18 -28.27
N ASP A 95 6.75 -2.11 -28.52
CA ASP A 95 7.50 -2.20 -29.77
C ASP A 95 6.63 -2.86 -30.85
N GLU A 96 6.58 -2.27 -32.02
CA GLU A 96 5.91 -2.89 -33.17
C GLU A 96 6.58 -4.23 -33.52
N GLY A 97 5.76 -5.25 -33.72
CA GLY A 97 6.24 -6.59 -34.10
C GLY A 97 6.61 -7.52 -32.94
N LYS A 98 6.60 -7.06 -31.69
CA LYS A 98 6.74 -7.95 -30.54
C LYS A 98 5.36 -8.35 -29.98
N PRO A 99 5.15 -9.63 -29.62
CA PRO A 99 3.93 -10.05 -28.94
C PRO A 99 3.84 -9.43 -27.55
N ALA A 100 2.62 -9.16 -27.08
CA ALA A 100 2.40 -8.78 -25.69
C ALA A 100 2.71 -9.95 -24.76
N PHE A 101 3.38 -9.68 -23.64
CA PHE A 101 3.51 -10.64 -22.55
C PHE A 101 2.16 -10.76 -21.82
N VAL A 102 1.75 -12.00 -21.54
CA VAL A 102 0.54 -12.31 -20.77
C VAL A 102 0.93 -13.24 -19.63
N GLY A 103 0.61 -12.88 -18.40
CA GLY A 103 0.89 -13.65 -17.19
C GLY A 103 1.50 -12.77 -16.08
N GLU A 104 1.85 -13.39 -14.97
CA GLU A 104 2.58 -12.77 -13.86
C GLU A 104 4.08 -12.81 -14.16
N LEU A 105 4.67 -11.66 -14.43
CA LEU A 105 6.06 -11.57 -14.92
C LEU A 105 7.05 -12.21 -13.94
N VAL A 106 6.92 -11.92 -12.65
CA VAL A 106 7.82 -12.44 -11.59
C VAL A 106 7.74 -13.96 -11.54
N ASP A 107 6.53 -14.54 -11.46
CA ASP A 107 6.34 -15.98 -11.38
C ASP A 107 6.85 -16.69 -12.64
N VAL A 108 6.55 -16.15 -13.83
CA VAL A 108 6.98 -16.75 -15.11
C VAL A 108 8.50 -16.70 -15.28
N ILE A 109 9.16 -15.64 -14.87
CA ILE A 109 10.63 -15.54 -14.93
C ILE A 109 11.26 -16.53 -13.97
N LEU A 110 10.78 -16.64 -12.72
CA LEU A 110 11.27 -17.63 -11.76
C LEU A 110 11.04 -19.07 -12.24
N ALA A 111 9.93 -19.33 -12.94
CA ALA A 111 9.62 -20.63 -13.49
C ALA A 111 10.52 -21.05 -14.66
N LYS A 112 10.97 -20.09 -15.50
CA LYS A 112 11.54 -20.40 -16.82
C LYS A 112 12.99 -19.97 -17.03
N CYS A 113 13.53 -19.13 -16.16
CA CYS A 113 14.89 -18.58 -16.30
C CYS A 113 15.76 -19.01 -15.12
N ALA A 114 17.03 -19.31 -15.39
CA ALA A 114 18.03 -19.63 -14.38
C ALA A 114 19.07 -18.51 -14.18
N THR A 115 19.22 -17.63 -15.15
CA THR A 115 20.28 -16.61 -15.18
C THR A 115 19.77 -15.25 -15.62
N VAL A 116 20.50 -14.20 -15.22
CA VAL A 116 20.28 -12.82 -15.71
C VAL A 116 20.30 -12.75 -17.25
N ALA A 117 21.15 -13.54 -17.92
CA ALA A 117 21.23 -13.56 -19.39
C ALA A 117 19.95 -14.13 -20.03
N GLU A 118 19.37 -15.16 -19.44
CA GLU A 118 18.09 -15.74 -19.90
C GLU A 118 16.95 -14.78 -19.72
N VAL A 119 16.92 -14.03 -18.60
CA VAL A 119 15.91 -12.99 -18.37
C VAL A 119 16.00 -11.87 -19.43
N ILE A 120 17.21 -11.45 -19.82
CA ILE A 120 17.36 -10.48 -20.91
C ILE A 120 16.76 -11.04 -22.20
N THR A 121 17.09 -12.27 -22.53
CA THR A 121 16.57 -12.94 -23.74
C THR A 121 15.04 -13.03 -23.69
N PHE A 122 14.47 -13.33 -22.52
CA PHE A 122 13.03 -13.35 -22.31
C PHE A 122 12.42 -11.96 -22.54
N CYS A 123 12.94 -10.92 -21.88
CA CYS A 123 12.42 -9.56 -21.99
C CYS A 123 12.53 -8.99 -23.41
N GLN A 124 13.52 -9.42 -24.19
CA GLN A 124 13.68 -8.99 -25.58
C GLN A 124 12.61 -9.56 -26.53
N LYS A 125 11.97 -10.66 -26.16
CA LYS A 125 10.94 -11.32 -27.00
C LYS A 125 9.57 -10.67 -26.88
N TYR A 126 9.24 -10.02 -25.77
CA TYR A 126 7.89 -9.61 -25.43
C TYR A 126 7.77 -8.11 -25.15
N ASN A 127 6.60 -7.58 -25.41
CA ASN A 127 6.14 -6.32 -24.86
C ASN A 127 5.63 -6.53 -23.44
N ILE A 128 6.37 -6.05 -22.46
CA ILE A 128 6.09 -6.20 -21.01
C ILE A 128 5.42 -4.92 -20.52
N ALA A 129 4.09 -4.94 -20.39
CA ALA A 129 3.30 -3.78 -20.01
C ALA A 129 3.58 -3.31 -18.55
N ASP A 130 4.02 -4.21 -17.67
CA ASP A 130 4.42 -3.89 -16.30
C ASP A 130 5.50 -2.81 -16.23
N LEU A 131 6.36 -2.70 -17.24
CA LEU A 131 7.38 -1.65 -17.35
C LEU A 131 6.81 -0.23 -17.45
N ALA A 132 5.50 -0.08 -17.65
CA ALA A 132 4.83 1.20 -17.60
C ALA A 132 4.82 1.82 -16.19
N ASN A 133 4.78 0.99 -15.14
CA ASN A 133 4.66 1.44 -13.76
C ASN A 133 5.58 0.70 -12.78
N ALA A 134 6.48 -0.15 -13.30
CA ALA A 134 7.41 -0.91 -12.48
C ALA A 134 8.77 -1.07 -13.17
N ARG A 135 9.74 -1.50 -12.41
CA ARG A 135 11.02 -2.02 -12.85
C ARG A 135 11.37 -3.28 -12.06
N PHE A 136 12.28 -4.06 -12.60
CA PHE A 136 12.59 -5.38 -12.08
C PHE A 136 14.09 -5.52 -11.81
N PRO A 137 14.52 -5.45 -10.55
CA PRO A 137 15.84 -5.88 -10.11
C PRO A 137 15.94 -7.42 -10.15
N ILE A 138 17.02 -7.91 -10.73
CA ILE A 138 17.28 -9.33 -10.98
C ILE A 138 18.70 -9.65 -10.61
N ALA A 139 18.93 -10.78 -9.95
CA ALA A 139 20.25 -11.32 -9.66
C ALA A 139 20.28 -12.83 -9.82
N ASP A 140 21.45 -13.40 -10.09
CA ASP A 140 21.64 -14.86 -10.14
C ASP A 140 22.81 -15.34 -9.28
N GLY A 141 22.88 -16.64 -9.03
CA GLY A 141 23.89 -17.29 -8.19
C GLY A 141 25.34 -17.12 -8.66
N THR A 142 25.60 -16.65 -9.89
CA THR A 142 26.95 -16.28 -10.38
C THR A 142 27.44 -14.98 -9.77
N GLY A 143 26.53 -14.17 -9.26
CA GLY A 143 26.79 -12.81 -8.77
C GLY A 143 26.50 -11.74 -9.81
N ALA A 144 26.00 -12.10 -10.99
CA ALA A 144 25.47 -11.12 -11.93
C ALA A 144 24.20 -10.50 -11.39
N SER A 145 24.01 -9.19 -11.61
CA SER A 145 22.74 -8.53 -11.36
C SER A 145 22.46 -7.43 -12.38
N MET A 146 21.18 -7.10 -12.50
CA MET A 146 20.65 -6.19 -13.49
C MET A 146 19.34 -5.57 -12.98
N VAL A 147 19.06 -4.36 -13.42
CA VAL A 147 17.72 -3.76 -13.31
C VAL A 147 17.15 -3.60 -14.72
N VAL A 148 15.98 -4.15 -14.95
CA VAL A 148 15.19 -3.91 -16.18
C VAL A 148 14.19 -2.80 -15.89
N GLU A 149 14.20 -1.74 -16.67
CA GLU A 149 13.28 -0.62 -16.55
C GLU A 149 12.98 0.00 -17.92
N TYR A 150 11.91 0.79 -18.00
CA TYR A 150 11.68 1.64 -19.17
C TYR A 150 12.14 3.06 -18.83
N GLY A 151 13.07 3.55 -19.61
CA GLY A 151 13.63 4.89 -19.48
C GLY A 151 14.22 5.38 -20.80
N GLN A 152 14.30 6.70 -20.97
CA GLN A 152 14.85 7.31 -22.20
C GLN A 152 14.15 6.79 -23.48
N GLY A 153 12.85 6.44 -23.39
CA GLY A 153 12.06 5.99 -24.54
C GLY A 153 12.24 4.53 -24.96
N GLN A 154 12.96 3.71 -24.18
CA GLN A 154 13.20 2.30 -24.50
C GLN A 154 13.40 1.45 -23.25
N VAL A 155 13.38 0.12 -23.39
CA VAL A 155 13.73 -0.81 -22.32
C VAL A 155 15.22 -0.75 -22.06
N GLN A 156 15.60 -0.51 -20.81
CA GLN A 156 16.97 -0.43 -20.34
C GLN A 156 17.34 -1.69 -19.54
N TYR A 157 18.55 -2.17 -19.75
CA TYR A 157 19.14 -3.31 -19.03
C TYR A 157 20.39 -2.83 -18.27
N LEU A 158 20.16 -2.32 -17.06
CA LEU A 158 21.22 -1.70 -16.25
C LEU A 158 21.98 -2.76 -15.47
N ARG A 159 23.11 -3.23 -16.02
CA ARG A 159 23.95 -4.24 -15.39
C ARG A 159 24.74 -3.68 -14.22
N LYS A 160 24.99 -4.50 -13.21
CA LYS A 160 25.90 -4.19 -12.10
C LYS A 160 27.32 -3.95 -12.60
N THR A 161 27.96 -2.90 -12.09
CA THR A 161 29.36 -2.54 -12.44
C THR A 161 30.35 -2.72 -11.28
N GLY A 162 29.89 -3.01 -10.07
CA GLY A 162 30.70 -3.17 -8.86
C GLY A 162 30.30 -4.35 -8.01
N ALA A 163 30.55 -4.29 -6.71
CA ALA A 163 30.21 -5.34 -5.75
C ALA A 163 28.71 -5.40 -5.43
N TYR A 164 27.97 -4.32 -5.68
CA TYR A 164 26.54 -4.23 -5.36
C TYR A 164 25.75 -3.45 -6.42
N GLN A 165 24.44 -3.61 -6.37
CA GLN A 165 23.47 -2.83 -7.12
C GLN A 165 22.26 -2.55 -6.23
N ILE A 166 21.74 -1.34 -6.30
CA ILE A 166 20.60 -0.88 -5.49
C ILE A 166 19.47 -0.47 -6.42
N ALA A 167 18.25 -0.75 -6.03
CA ALA A 167 17.06 -0.32 -6.71
C ALA A 167 16.05 0.25 -5.69
N THR A 168 15.51 1.45 -5.95
CA THR A 168 14.40 2.07 -5.25
C THR A 168 13.43 2.70 -6.26
N ASN A 169 12.51 3.56 -5.91
CA ASN A 169 11.37 3.97 -6.74
C ASN A 169 11.61 5.22 -7.59
N PHE A 170 12.61 5.20 -8.45
CA PHE A 170 12.86 6.21 -9.49
C PHE A 170 13.50 5.57 -10.72
N VAL A 171 13.33 6.13 -11.90
CA VAL A 171 13.94 5.62 -13.13
C VAL A 171 15.45 5.93 -13.10
N MET A 172 16.29 4.88 -12.96
CA MET A 172 17.74 5.02 -12.76
C MET A 172 18.43 5.58 -14.01
N SER A 173 18.02 5.14 -15.19
CA SER A 173 18.57 5.61 -16.47
C SER A 173 18.37 7.10 -16.73
N ASN A 174 17.43 7.74 -16.00
CA ASN A 174 17.21 9.18 -16.08
C ASN A 174 18.09 9.99 -15.11
N VAL A 175 18.80 9.32 -14.21
CA VAL A 175 19.69 10.00 -13.24
C VAL A 175 20.98 10.43 -13.93
N LYS A 176 21.34 11.70 -13.77
CA LYS A 176 22.59 12.29 -14.26
C LYS A 176 23.54 12.54 -13.09
N ASP A 177 24.84 12.37 -13.34
CA ASP A 177 25.91 12.78 -12.44
C ASP A 177 25.83 12.22 -11.01
N GLY A 178 25.22 11.04 -10.84
CA GLY A 178 25.11 10.39 -9.53
C GLY A 178 24.18 11.09 -8.52
N ASN A 179 23.40 12.07 -8.96
CA ASN A 179 22.48 12.79 -8.10
C ASN A 179 21.16 11.98 -7.91
N TYR A 180 21.24 10.93 -7.11
CA TYR A 180 20.12 10.05 -6.84
C TYR A 180 19.04 10.74 -5.97
N PRO A 181 17.79 10.83 -6.44
CA PRO A 181 16.74 11.60 -5.76
C PRO A 181 16.23 10.94 -4.47
N CYS A 182 16.44 9.64 -4.29
CA CYS A 182 15.88 8.86 -3.18
C CYS A 182 16.84 8.81 -1.99
N THR A 183 16.37 9.19 -0.81
CA THR A 183 17.14 9.15 0.45
C THR A 183 17.53 7.73 0.84
N ARG A 184 16.63 6.74 0.66
CA ARG A 184 16.90 5.32 0.92
C ARG A 184 18.01 4.78 0.01
N TYR A 185 17.99 5.16 -1.27
CA TYR A 185 19.07 4.80 -2.18
C TYR A 185 20.42 5.32 -1.69
N ARG A 186 20.50 6.60 -1.34
CA ARG A 186 21.75 7.21 -0.85
C ARG A 186 22.22 6.60 0.47
N ALA A 187 21.31 6.28 1.39
CA ALA A 187 21.65 5.60 2.64
C ALA A 187 22.22 4.19 2.38
N ALA A 188 21.55 3.40 1.56
CA ALA A 188 22.02 2.07 1.17
C ALA A 188 23.39 2.13 0.46
N ASP A 189 23.57 3.05 -0.49
CA ASP A 189 24.83 3.26 -1.22
C ASP A 189 25.96 3.63 -0.25
N GLN A 190 25.74 4.57 0.66
CA GLN A 190 26.74 4.96 1.65
C GLN A 190 27.14 3.80 2.56
N MET A 191 26.17 3.01 3.04
CA MET A 191 26.44 1.86 3.90
C MET A 191 27.23 0.77 3.17
N LEU A 192 26.82 0.41 1.96
CA LEU A 192 27.48 -0.62 1.16
C LEU A 192 28.86 -0.20 0.70
N ARG A 193 29.06 1.06 0.38
CA ARG A 193 30.38 1.63 0.00
C ARG A 193 31.36 1.61 1.17
N ASN A 194 30.88 1.81 2.40
CA ASN A 194 31.71 1.85 3.61
C ASN A 194 31.88 0.48 4.28
N ALA A 195 31.16 -0.56 3.81
CA ALA A 195 31.27 -1.89 4.37
C ALA A 195 32.65 -2.50 4.05
N ALA A 196 33.33 -2.99 5.09
CA ALA A 196 34.64 -3.63 4.92
C ALA A 196 34.54 -4.97 4.15
N ASP A 197 33.44 -5.67 4.30
CA ASP A 197 33.10 -6.90 3.57
C ASP A 197 31.58 -7.03 3.42
N ILE A 198 31.13 -7.81 2.44
CA ILE A 198 29.72 -8.13 2.22
C ILE A 198 29.34 -9.34 3.05
N SER A 199 28.32 -9.17 3.89
CA SER A 199 27.78 -10.23 4.75
C SER A 199 26.23 -10.14 4.84
N LEU A 200 25.61 -11.18 5.37
CA LEU A 200 24.17 -11.19 5.68
C LEU A 200 23.82 -10.04 6.63
N ASP A 201 24.65 -9.80 7.65
CA ASP A 201 24.44 -8.73 8.63
C ASP A 201 24.53 -7.32 8.00
N VAL A 202 25.41 -7.13 7.03
CA VAL A 202 25.49 -5.85 6.30
C VAL A 202 24.21 -5.62 5.49
N VAL A 203 23.71 -6.63 4.76
CA VAL A 203 22.46 -6.51 4.00
C VAL A 203 21.29 -6.27 4.92
N ARG A 204 21.20 -7.02 6.04
CA ARG A 204 20.18 -6.82 7.08
C ARG A 204 20.21 -5.40 7.64
N ALA A 205 21.40 -4.86 7.94
CA ALA A 205 21.55 -3.49 8.45
C ALA A 205 21.11 -2.45 7.41
N VAL A 206 21.41 -2.67 6.12
CA VAL A 206 20.95 -1.79 5.04
C VAL A 206 19.43 -1.80 4.93
N LEU A 207 18.79 -2.98 4.96
CA LEU A 207 17.33 -3.08 4.94
C LEU A 207 16.72 -2.41 6.18
N SER A 208 17.31 -2.63 7.37
CA SER A 208 16.87 -1.98 8.60
C SER A 208 16.99 -0.45 8.52
N ALA A 209 18.06 0.08 7.94
CA ALA A 209 18.26 1.53 7.79
C ALA A 209 17.38 2.17 6.70
N THR A 210 16.81 1.37 5.80
CA THR A 210 16.03 1.85 4.66
C THR A 210 14.56 1.42 4.70
N HIS A 211 14.09 0.82 5.82
CA HIS A 211 12.68 0.53 6.01
C HIS A 211 11.85 1.81 6.05
N GLN A 212 10.58 1.69 5.78
CA GLN A 212 9.63 2.79 5.87
C GLN A 212 8.60 2.55 6.98
N GLU A 213 8.14 3.64 7.57
CA GLU A 213 7.08 3.71 8.56
C GLU A 213 5.92 4.57 8.01
N GLY A 214 4.79 4.65 8.73
CA GLY A 214 3.66 5.50 8.38
C GLY A 214 2.70 4.85 7.38
N GLN A 215 2.25 5.59 6.37
CA GLN A 215 1.15 5.19 5.48
C GLN A 215 1.49 3.98 4.57
N TYR A 216 2.75 3.81 4.22
CA TYR A 216 3.26 2.71 3.39
C TYR A 216 4.45 2.07 4.10
N PRO A 217 4.21 1.37 5.22
CA PRO A 217 5.29 0.79 5.99
C PRO A 217 5.92 -0.39 5.27
N THR A 218 7.15 -0.72 5.63
CA THR A 218 7.75 -1.99 5.25
C THR A 218 6.99 -3.12 5.95
N VAL A 219 6.24 -3.90 5.20
CA VAL A 219 5.36 -4.96 5.73
C VAL A 219 6.05 -6.31 5.87
N TYR A 220 7.09 -6.55 5.10
CA TYR A 220 8.07 -7.62 5.29
C TYR A 220 9.40 -7.22 4.66
N SER A 221 10.46 -7.91 5.07
CA SER A 221 11.74 -7.88 4.37
C SER A 221 12.24 -9.31 4.17
N ASN A 222 12.95 -9.53 3.08
CA ASN A 222 13.59 -10.81 2.84
C ASN A 222 15.03 -10.62 2.36
N ILE A 223 15.87 -11.63 2.61
CA ILE A 223 17.21 -11.74 2.04
C ILE A 223 17.35 -13.16 1.48
N CYS A 224 17.61 -13.26 0.18
CA CYS A 224 17.86 -14.51 -0.51
C CYS A 224 19.36 -14.74 -0.66
N ASP A 225 19.88 -15.83 -0.11
CA ASP A 225 21.21 -16.35 -0.42
C ASP A 225 21.11 -17.23 -1.67
N LEU A 226 21.47 -16.69 -2.80
CA LEU A 226 21.24 -17.29 -4.11
C LEU A 226 22.13 -18.49 -4.40
N ARG A 227 23.27 -18.61 -3.71
CA ARG A 227 24.17 -19.78 -3.85
C ARG A 227 23.76 -20.95 -2.99
N ASN A 228 23.23 -20.66 -1.79
CA ASN A 228 22.88 -21.69 -0.82
C ASN A 228 21.38 -22.03 -0.83
N GLY A 229 20.57 -21.31 -1.62
CA GLY A 229 19.11 -21.52 -1.69
C GLY A 229 18.42 -21.28 -0.34
N ILE A 230 18.83 -20.24 0.39
CA ILE A 230 18.27 -19.90 1.69
C ILE A 230 17.56 -18.57 1.58
N LEU A 231 16.31 -18.49 2.06
CA LEU A 231 15.57 -17.24 2.23
C LEU A 231 15.46 -16.94 3.72
N TYR A 232 15.92 -15.75 4.10
CA TYR A 232 15.76 -15.16 5.42
C TYR A 232 14.62 -14.17 5.37
N LEU A 233 13.60 -14.36 6.19
CA LEU A 233 12.38 -13.57 6.22
C LEU A 233 12.28 -12.78 7.53
N TYR A 234 11.86 -11.53 7.43
CA TYR A 234 11.61 -10.61 8.54
C TYR A 234 10.19 -10.06 8.41
N ASN A 235 9.51 -9.92 9.55
CA ASN A 235 8.16 -9.39 9.58
C ASN A 235 8.16 -7.92 9.99
N PHE A 236 7.57 -7.06 9.21
CA PHE A 236 7.61 -5.61 9.39
C PHE A 236 9.05 -5.09 9.54
N HIS A 237 9.26 -4.12 10.44
CA HIS A 237 10.57 -3.52 10.76
C HIS A 237 11.35 -4.31 11.82
N ASN A 238 10.91 -5.53 12.16
CA ASN A 238 11.60 -6.34 13.16
C ASN A 238 12.72 -7.16 12.49
N PHE A 239 13.93 -6.63 12.57
CA PHE A 239 15.15 -7.30 12.11
C PHE A 239 15.87 -8.10 13.19
N GLU A 240 15.29 -8.18 14.42
CA GLU A 240 15.81 -8.98 15.52
C GLU A 240 15.38 -10.43 15.47
N GLU A 241 14.20 -10.71 14.90
CA GLU A 241 13.66 -12.04 14.71
C GLU A 241 13.71 -12.40 13.23
N VAL A 242 14.29 -13.56 12.90
CA VAL A 242 14.42 -14.05 11.53
C VAL A 242 13.86 -15.46 11.40
N VAL A 243 13.11 -15.70 10.34
CA VAL A 243 12.67 -17.04 9.94
C VAL A 243 13.42 -17.45 8.68
N GLY A 244 14.17 -18.54 8.75
CA GLY A 244 14.98 -19.06 7.64
C GLY A 244 14.29 -20.22 6.94
N PHE A 245 14.24 -20.18 5.61
CA PHE A 245 13.77 -21.28 4.77
C PHE A 245 14.90 -21.78 3.86
N ARG A 246 15.16 -23.08 3.89
CA ARG A 246 15.98 -23.74 2.86
C ARG A 246 15.05 -24.16 1.72
N LEU A 247 15.22 -23.57 0.55
CA LEU A 247 14.31 -23.73 -0.59
C LEU A 247 14.13 -25.20 -0.97
N GLU A 248 15.23 -25.95 -1.11
CA GLU A 248 15.19 -27.38 -1.42
C GLU A 248 14.28 -28.17 -0.45
N THR A 249 14.43 -27.92 0.86
CA THR A 249 13.63 -28.59 1.89
C THR A 249 12.15 -28.23 1.80
N GLU A 250 11.83 -26.97 1.51
CA GLU A 250 10.43 -26.54 1.38
C GLU A 250 9.76 -27.08 0.12
N LEU A 251 10.48 -27.14 -0.99
CA LEU A 251 9.97 -27.69 -2.25
C LEU A 251 9.62 -29.18 -2.15
N GLN A 252 10.38 -29.94 -1.34
CA GLN A 252 10.07 -31.36 -1.08
C GLN A 252 8.75 -31.60 -0.33
N LYS A 253 8.23 -30.55 0.38
CA LYS A 253 6.93 -30.64 1.08
C LYS A 253 5.73 -30.45 0.15
N GLY A 254 5.94 -30.26 -1.14
CA GLY A 254 4.91 -29.96 -2.13
C GLY A 254 4.52 -28.47 -2.17
N LYS A 255 3.48 -28.14 -2.93
CA LYS A 255 2.96 -26.77 -3.01
C LYS A 255 2.40 -26.34 -1.65
N LYS A 256 2.89 -25.25 -1.11
CA LYS A 256 2.55 -24.77 0.23
C LYS A 256 2.63 -23.24 0.33
N ALA A 257 1.77 -22.67 1.16
CA ALA A 257 1.78 -21.23 1.48
C ALA A 257 1.71 -21.03 3.00
N TYR A 258 2.32 -19.94 3.46
CA TYR A 258 2.28 -19.50 4.85
C TYR A 258 1.89 -18.03 4.91
N ASP A 259 1.14 -17.65 5.95
CA ASP A 259 0.93 -16.26 6.33
C ASP A 259 2.18 -15.77 7.06
N ILE A 260 2.88 -14.79 6.51
CA ILE A 260 4.16 -14.29 7.07
C ILE A 260 4.03 -13.93 8.54
N PRO A 261 3.03 -13.15 9.00
CA PRO A 261 2.91 -12.80 10.41
C PRO A 261 2.75 -13.99 11.35
N SER A 262 2.21 -15.12 10.85
CA SER A 262 2.02 -16.34 11.66
C SER A 262 3.29 -17.13 11.94
N LEU A 263 4.36 -16.84 11.21
CA LEU A 263 5.66 -17.51 11.33
C LEU A 263 6.52 -16.95 12.48
N PHE A 264 6.15 -15.79 13.01
CA PHE A 264 6.93 -15.07 14.02
C PHE A 264 6.31 -15.21 15.40
N SER A 265 7.17 -15.45 16.41
CA SER A 265 6.75 -15.72 17.80
C SER A 265 6.31 -14.48 18.53
N VAL A 266 6.89 -13.33 18.19
CA VAL A 266 6.63 -12.06 18.86
C VAL A 266 5.69 -11.25 17.97
N LYS A 267 4.50 -10.95 18.47
CA LYS A 267 3.74 -9.80 17.99
C LYS A 267 4.53 -8.57 18.39
N THR A 268 5.50 -8.23 17.56
CA THR A 268 6.41 -7.14 17.86
C THR A 268 5.63 -5.84 18.03
N HIS A 269 6.24 -4.92 18.76
CA HIS A 269 5.77 -3.54 18.87
C HIS A 269 5.36 -2.93 17.52
N VAL A 270 5.94 -3.40 16.44
CA VAL A 270 5.67 -2.95 15.07
C VAL A 270 4.38 -3.54 14.51
N ALA A 271 4.09 -4.83 14.69
CA ALA A 271 2.78 -5.38 14.36
C ALA A 271 1.69 -4.71 15.21
N PHE A 272 2.01 -4.40 16.46
CA PHE A 272 1.18 -3.62 17.36
C PHE A 272 1.00 -2.17 16.89
N VAL A 273 2.06 -1.51 16.39
CA VAL A 273 1.99 -0.15 15.83
C VAL A 273 1.21 -0.14 14.53
N PHE A 274 1.34 -1.16 13.69
CA PHE A 274 0.61 -1.28 12.43
C PHE A 274 -0.88 -1.59 12.65
N ASP A 275 -1.22 -2.51 13.55
CA ASP A 275 -2.60 -2.71 14.02
C ASP A 275 -3.15 -1.43 14.67
N ARG A 276 -2.27 -0.64 15.30
CA ARG A 276 -2.62 0.65 15.90
C ARG A 276 -2.80 1.76 14.86
N GLU A 277 -2.06 1.72 13.75
CA GLU A 277 -2.22 2.68 12.65
C GLU A 277 -3.35 2.31 11.69
N ARG A 278 -3.87 1.09 11.76
CA ARG A 278 -5.05 0.68 11.03
C ARG A 278 -6.28 1.33 11.67
N THR A 279 -6.74 2.39 11.04
CA THR A 279 -8.01 3.02 11.39
C THR A 279 -9.14 2.07 11.02
N ILE A 280 -9.80 1.51 12.01
CA ILE A 280 -10.99 0.67 11.82
C ILE A 280 -12.18 1.61 11.69
N PRO A 281 -12.96 1.57 10.58
CA PRO A 281 -14.19 2.34 10.49
C PRO A 281 -15.12 1.97 11.67
N ALA A 282 -15.47 2.95 12.50
CA ALA A 282 -16.35 2.68 13.63
C ALA A 282 -17.70 2.13 13.16
N SER A 283 -18.15 2.54 11.96
CA SER A 283 -19.38 2.07 11.33
C SER A 283 -19.45 0.55 11.16
N GLU A 284 -18.33 -0.13 10.91
CA GLU A 284 -18.30 -1.59 10.75
C GLU A 284 -18.73 -2.31 12.03
N GLU A 285 -18.17 -1.93 13.17
CA GLU A 285 -18.49 -2.54 14.46
C GLU A 285 -19.86 -2.07 14.96
N LEU A 286 -20.15 -0.79 14.83
CA LEU A 286 -21.45 -0.23 15.23
C LEU A 286 -22.61 -0.85 14.44
N THR A 287 -22.45 -1.09 13.14
CA THR A 287 -23.47 -1.80 12.33
C THR A 287 -23.80 -3.16 12.92
N LYS A 288 -22.77 -3.99 13.23
CA LYS A 288 -22.97 -5.33 13.82
C LYS A 288 -23.71 -5.26 15.17
N ILE A 289 -23.38 -4.27 15.97
CA ILE A 289 -24.02 -4.07 17.29
C ILE A 289 -25.48 -3.61 17.12
N ILE A 290 -25.74 -2.69 16.17
CA ILE A 290 -27.09 -2.24 15.86
C ILE A 290 -27.97 -3.41 15.39
N GLU A 291 -27.43 -4.31 14.57
CA GLU A 291 -28.14 -5.49 14.07
C GLU A 291 -28.43 -6.53 15.16
N SER A 292 -27.52 -6.72 16.11
CA SER A 292 -27.64 -7.75 17.15
C SER A 292 -28.18 -7.26 18.48
N GLY A 293 -28.04 -5.98 18.79
CA GLY A 293 -28.32 -5.45 20.13
C GLY A 293 -29.03 -4.09 20.17
N GLY A 294 -29.26 -3.48 19.01
CA GLY A 294 -29.95 -2.19 18.88
C GLY A 294 -29.00 -0.98 18.98
N VAL A 295 -29.52 0.18 18.56
CA VAL A 295 -28.74 1.42 18.42
C VAL A 295 -28.20 1.96 19.74
N GLN A 296 -28.89 1.79 20.85
CA GLN A 296 -28.44 2.27 22.16
C GLN A 296 -27.14 1.61 22.60
N LYS A 297 -27.00 0.29 22.38
CA LYS A 297 -25.73 -0.41 22.64
C LYS A 297 -24.61 0.05 21.72
N ALA A 298 -24.93 0.42 20.49
CA ALA A 298 -23.93 0.98 19.55
C ALA A 298 -23.46 2.35 20.02
N VAL A 299 -24.35 3.21 20.53
CA VAL A 299 -23.97 4.52 21.10
C VAL A 299 -23.07 4.33 22.34
N GLU A 300 -23.42 3.43 23.25
CA GLU A 300 -22.55 3.09 24.40
C GLU A 300 -21.18 2.58 23.94
N ARG A 301 -21.15 1.71 22.95
CA ARG A 301 -19.91 1.20 22.39
C ARG A 301 -19.06 2.29 21.75
N PHE A 302 -19.66 3.24 21.03
CA PHE A 302 -18.96 4.37 20.45
C PHE A 302 -18.23 5.19 21.51
N HIS A 303 -18.87 5.50 22.63
CA HIS A 303 -18.23 6.22 23.72
C HIS A 303 -17.05 5.45 24.34
N ASN A 304 -17.08 4.13 24.33
CA ASN A 304 -15.97 3.28 24.74
C ASN A 304 -14.86 3.17 23.68
N MET A 305 -15.16 3.32 22.38
CA MET A 305 -14.18 3.35 21.30
C MET A 305 -13.34 4.62 21.32
N LYS A 306 -13.93 5.76 21.66
CA LYS A 306 -13.29 7.07 21.61
C LYS A 306 -12.02 7.20 22.50
N PRO A 307 -11.99 6.72 23.76
CA PRO A 307 -10.75 6.64 24.52
C PRO A 307 -9.73 5.68 23.94
N GLN A 308 -10.19 4.54 23.42
CA GLN A 308 -9.33 3.53 22.79
C GLN A 308 -8.68 4.02 21.50
N SER A 309 -9.39 4.86 20.73
CA SER A 309 -8.85 5.49 19.52
C SER A 309 -7.63 6.37 19.78
N ARG A 310 -7.39 6.76 21.05
CA ARG A 310 -6.25 7.59 21.45
C ARG A 310 -5.06 6.79 21.97
N THR A 311 -5.23 5.51 22.29
CA THR A 311 -4.22 4.73 23.03
C THR A 311 -3.78 3.43 22.36
N ILE A 312 -4.68 2.62 21.80
CA ILE A 312 -4.36 1.25 21.35
C ILE A 312 -4.98 0.88 20.00
N TYR A 313 -6.26 1.22 19.75
CA TYR A 313 -6.96 0.99 18.48
C TYR A 313 -7.43 2.31 17.91
N ARG A 314 -7.15 2.56 16.65
CA ARG A 314 -7.71 3.71 15.98
C ARG A 314 -9.01 3.31 15.31
N TYR A 315 -10.10 3.59 15.99
CA TYR A 315 -11.38 3.68 15.30
C TYR A 315 -11.45 5.02 14.58
N ASP A 316 -11.88 5.01 13.33
CA ASP A 316 -12.32 6.22 12.67
C ASP A 316 -13.68 6.60 13.26
N VAL A 317 -13.64 7.54 14.17
CA VAL A 317 -14.81 8.13 14.85
C VAL A 317 -15.09 9.53 14.31
N SER A 318 -14.62 9.82 13.09
CA SER A 318 -14.80 11.12 12.45
C SER A 318 -16.27 11.43 12.17
N GLU A 319 -16.56 12.70 12.02
CA GLU A 319 -17.89 13.18 11.61
C GLU A 319 -18.40 12.46 10.36
N GLN A 320 -17.51 12.34 9.34
CA GLN A 320 -17.85 11.74 8.06
C GLN A 320 -18.23 10.26 8.21
N GLU A 321 -17.48 9.54 9.05
CA GLU A 321 -17.71 8.11 9.28
C GLU A 321 -19.06 7.85 9.97
N ILE A 322 -19.36 8.62 11.02
CA ILE A 322 -20.62 8.50 11.74
C ILE A 322 -21.81 9.00 10.88
N ASN A 323 -21.57 10.04 10.08
CA ASN A 323 -22.56 10.52 9.13
C ASN A 323 -22.92 9.48 8.07
N ALA A 324 -21.91 8.79 7.52
CA ALA A 324 -22.10 7.70 6.56
C ALA A 324 -22.93 6.54 7.15
N LEU A 325 -22.68 6.18 8.41
CA LEU A 325 -23.48 5.17 9.12
C LEU A 325 -24.95 5.62 9.25
N GLY A 326 -25.20 6.88 9.64
CA GLY A 326 -26.55 7.45 9.71
C GLY A 326 -27.29 7.35 8.38
N TYR A 327 -26.67 7.73 7.28
CA TYR A 327 -27.27 7.62 5.94
C TYR A 327 -27.46 6.16 5.48
N LYS A 328 -26.57 5.25 5.83
CA LYS A 328 -26.76 3.82 5.56
C LYS A 328 -28.01 3.29 6.24
N LEU A 329 -28.25 3.64 7.50
CA LEU A 329 -29.45 3.28 8.24
C LEU A 329 -30.71 3.94 7.65
N LEU A 330 -30.60 5.22 7.29
CA LEU A 330 -31.68 5.98 6.70
C LEU A 330 -32.13 5.41 5.33
N SER A 331 -31.18 4.99 4.50
CA SER A 331 -31.46 4.33 3.22
C SER A 331 -32.04 2.91 3.38
N GLY A 332 -31.69 2.22 4.47
CA GLY A 332 -32.26 0.93 4.87
C GLY A 332 -33.60 1.02 5.61
N ASP A 333 -34.25 2.18 5.60
CA ASP A 333 -35.53 2.47 6.26
C ASP A 333 -35.54 2.31 7.80
N ARG A 334 -34.34 2.28 8.39
CA ARG A 334 -34.13 2.27 9.85
C ARG A 334 -34.05 3.70 10.40
N ILE A 335 -35.18 4.44 10.23
CA ILE A 335 -35.17 5.90 10.44
C ILE A 335 -34.89 6.27 11.90
N ASP A 336 -35.42 5.53 12.87
CA ASP A 336 -35.20 5.78 14.30
C ASP A 336 -33.74 5.57 14.69
N ASP A 337 -33.13 4.51 14.21
CA ASP A 337 -31.72 4.23 14.45
C ASP A 337 -30.83 5.29 13.80
N ALA A 338 -31.18 5.74 12.59
CA ALA A 338 -30.47 6.81 11.90
C ALA A 338 -30.50 8.12 12.70
N ILE A 339 -31.67 8.48 13.25
CA ILE A 339 -31.82 9.67 14.10
C ILE A 339 -30.91 9.58 15.33
N GLU A 340 -30.82 8.43 16.00
CA GLU A 340 -29.93 8.28 17.17
C GLU A 340 -28.45 8.39 16.77
N ILE A 341 -28.05 7.83 15.64
CA ILE A 341 -26.68 7.99 15.13
C ILE A 341 -26.37 9.43 14.72
N PHE A 342 -27.30 10.14 14.07
CA PHE A 342 -27.12 11.56 13.77
C PHE A 342 -27.11 12.43 15.03
N LYS A 343 -27.91 12.13 16.06
CA LYS A 343 -27.83 12.81 17.37
C LYS A 343 -26.47 12.60 18.02
N LEU A 344 -25.91 11.39 17.96
CA LEU A 344 -24.55 11.09 18.40
C LEU A 344 -23.56 11.99 17.65
N ASN A 345 -23.68 12.09 16.31
CA ASN A 345 -22.80 12.91 15.50
C ASN A 345 -22.89 14.41 15.87
N VAL A 346 -24.08 14.93 16.12
CA VAL A 346 -24.31 16.28 16.64
C VAL A 346 -23.63 16.50 17.99
N SER A 347 -23.74 15.55 18.91
CA SER A 347 -23.13 15.65 20.24
C SER A 347 -21.60 15.68 20.17
N GLU A 348 -21.02 14.96 19.21
CA GLU A 348 -19.57 14.87 19.01
C GLU A 348 -18.99 16.07 18.23
N HIS A 349 -19.76 16.61 17.28
CA HIS A 349 -19.35 17.68 16.36
C HIS A 349 -20.30 18.89 16.37
N PRO A 350 -20.57 19.50 17.52
CA PRO A 350 -21.61 20.53 17.67
C PRO A 350 -21.34 21.85 16.93
N ARG A 351 -20.14 22.00 16.34
CA ARG A 351 -19.76 23.17 15.53
C ARG A 351 -19.84 22.91 14.02
N SER A 352 -20.16 21.68 13.60
CA SER A 352 -20.33 21.35 12.20
C SER A 352 -21.79 21.60 11.78
N TRP A 353 -21.97 22.39 10.74
CA TRP A 353 -23.27 22.64 10.14
C TRP A 353 -23.87 21.37 9.51
N ASN A 354 -23.00 20.50 8.98
CA ASN A 354 -23.37 19.29 8.25
C ASN A 354 -24.11 18.27 9.12
N VAL A 355 -23.73 18.13 10.39
CA VAL A 355 -24.38 17.16 11.29
C VAL A 355 -25.83 17.55 11.63
N TYR A 356 -26.13 18.85 11.69
CA TYR A 356 -27.47 19.35 11.87
C TYR A 356 -28.30 19.21 10.60
N ASP A 357 -27.71 19.43 9.43
CA ASP A 357 -28.37 19.22 8.14
C ASP A 357 -28.82 17.78 7.99
N SER A 358 -27.93 16.81 8.26
CA SER A 358 -28.22 15.38 8.22
C SER A 358 -29.27 14.93 9.23
N LEU A 359 -29.22 15.45 10.45
CA LEU A 359 -30.26 15.17 11.47
C LEU A 359 -31.62 15.76 11.07
N GLY A 360 -31.62 16.98 10.50
CA GLY A 360 -32.82 17.61 9.95
C GLY A 360 -33.46 16.78 8.85
N GLU A 361 -32.65 16.19 7.97
CA GLU A 361 -33.11 15.31 6.90
C GLU A 361 -33.74 14.01 7.43
N ALA A 362 -33.15 13.40 8.46
CA ALA A 362 -33.70 12.22 9.12
C ALA A 362 -35.03 12.50 9.81
N TYR A 363 -35.16 13.63 10.51
CA TYR A 363 -36.42 14.04 11.10
C TYR A 363 -37.50 14.30 10.04
N LEU A 364 -37.12 14.94 8.93
CA LEU A 364 -38.05 15.19 7.83
C LEU A 364 -38.56 13.87 7.23
N LYS A 365 -37.67 12.90 7.01
CA LYS A 365 -38.03 11.56 6.52
C LYS A 365 -38.95 10.84 7.47
N LYS A 366 -38.82 11.07 8.78
CA LYS A 366 -39.74 10.54 9.81
C LYS A 366 -41.09 11.29 9.86
N GLY A 367 -41.23 12.40 9.17
CA GLY A 367 -42.43 13.26 9.21
C GLY A 367 -42.45 14.24 10.39
N LEU A 368 -41.39 14.37 11.15
CA LEU A 368 -41.23 15.26 12.30
C LEU A 368 -40.75 16.65 11.84
N LYS A 369 -41.71 17.49 11.40
CA LYS A 369 -41.43 18.80 10.78
C LYS A 369 -40.75 19.79 11.74
N ASP A 370 -41.20 19.91 12.98
CA ASP A 370 -40.67 20.91 13.90
C ASP A 370 -39.21 20.61 14.29
N PRO A 371 -38.81 19.38 14.70
CA PRO A 371 -37.41 19.04 14.89
C PRO A 371 -36.55 19.23 13.60
N ALA A 372 -37.10 18.95 12.42
CA ALA A 372 -36.38 19.16 11.17
C ALA A 372 -36.06 20.66 10.94
N ILE A 373 -37.08 21.53 11.16
CA ILE A 373 -36.95 23.00 11.06
C ILE A 373 -35.84 23.51 12.02
N GLU A 374 -35.87 23.07 13.27
CA GLU A 374 -34.90 23.45 14.29
C GLU A 374 -33.45 23.11 13.84
N ASN A 375 -33.26 21.92 13.35
CA ASN A 375 -31.93 21.46 12.90
C ASN A 375 -31.48 22.17 11.62
N TYR A 376 -32.35 22.40 10.64
CA TYR A 376 -32.00 23.18 9.45
C TYR A 376 -31.65 24.63 9.80
N ARG A 377 -32.36 25.25 10.73
CA ARG A 377 -32.01 26.60 11.23
C ARG A 377 -30.63 26.61 11.89
N LYS A 378 -30.33 25.59 12.70
CA LYS A 378 -29.01 25.48 13.34
C LYS A 378 -27.90 25.25 12.31
N SER A 379 -28.16 24.46 11.28
CA SER A 379 -27.23 24.30 10.16
C SER A 379 -26.94 25.62 9.46
N LEU A 380 -27.99 26.44 9.20
CA LEU A 380 -27.85 27.77 8.57
C LEU A 380 -27.18 28.81 9.48
N GLU A 381 -27.38 28.73 10.80
CA GLU A 381 -26.65 29.56 11.77
C GLU A 381 -25.13 29.33 11.66
N LEU A 382 -24.71 28.07 11.49
CA LEU A 382 -23.30 27.69 11.38
C LEU A 382 -22.75 27.86 9.97
N ASN A 383 -23.57 27.69 8.94
CA ASN A 383 -23.20 27.89 7.54
C ASN A 383 -24.38 28.51 6.76
N PRO A 384 -24.46 29.84 6.67
CA PRO A 384 -25.53 30.52 5.92
C PRO A 384 -25.59 30.17 4.44
N ALA A 385 -24.53 29.60 3.85
CA ALA A 385 -24.48 29.20 2.45
C ALA A 385 -24.97 27.76 2.19
N ASN A 386 -25.49 27.03 3.19
CA ASN A 386 -26.05 25.70 3.00
C ASN A 386 -27.35 25.75 2.20
N ALA A 387 -27.25 25.56 0.88
CA ALA A 387 -28.38 25.61 -0.04
C ALA A 387 -29.43 24.52 0.24
N ASN A 388 -29.03 23.33 0.70
CA ASN A 388 -29.95 22.25 1.04
C ASN A 388 -30.87 22.67 2.20
N ALA A 389 -30.28 23.15 3.30
CA ALA A 389 -31.04 23.61 4.45
C ALA A 389 -31.95 24.79 4.11
N GLN A 390 -31.50 25.74 3.27
CA GLN A 390 -32.32 26.88 2.79
C GLN A 390 -33.58 26.37 2.05
N ASP A 391 -33.39 25.48 1.08
CA ASP A 391 -34.50 24.94 0.28
C ASP A 391 -35.50 24.14 1.10
N LYS A 392 -34.98 23.29 2.00
CA LYS A 392 -35.84 22.47 2.88
C LYS A 392 -36.62 23.34 3.86
N LEU A 393 -35.96 24.31 4.48
CA LEU A 393 -36.60 25.22 5.44
C LEU A 393 -37.70 26.04 4.76
N LYS A 394 -37.42 26.61 3.60
CA LYS A 394 -38.42 27.37 2.82
C LYS A 394 -39.70 26.54 2.51
N LYS A 395 -39.51 25.28 2.12
CA LYS A 395 -40.67 24.38 1.86
C LYS A 395 -41.48 24.09 3.11
N LEU A 396 -40.80 23.77 4.22
CA LEU A 396 -41.45 23.43 5.49
C LEU A 396 -42.16 24.63 6.11
N GLU A 397 -41.66 25.85 5.98
CA GLU A 397 -42.29 27.06 6.47
C GLU A 397 -43.49 27.48 5.61
N ALA A 398 -43.45 27.23 4.29
CA ALA A 398 -44.60 27.46 3.41
C ALA A 398 -45.78 26.52 3.65
N GLU A 399 -45.52 25.33 4.24
CA GLU A 399 -46.57 24.34 4.58
C GLU A 399 -47.21 24.56 5.96
N LYS A 400 -46.72 25.52 6.77
CA LYS A 400 -47.39 25.88 8.03
C LYS A 400 -48.63 26.69 7.72
N PRO A 401 -49.83 26.30 8.24
CA PRO A 401 -51.02 27.14 8.11
C PRO A 401 -50.76 28.49 8.76
N LEU A 402 -51.16 29.58 8.09
CA LEU A 402 -51.22 30.91 8.67
C LEU A 402 -52.12 30.84 9.93
N GLN A 403 -51.53 30.99 11.11
CA GLN A 403 -52.24 31.16 12.38
C GLN A 403 -52.84 32.57 12.46
#